data_d8a2d4cca49805c5992235fee51ba9d2
#
_entry.id   d8a2d4cca49805c5992235fee51ba9d2
#
_cell.length_a   1.000
_cell.length_b   1.000
_cell.length_c   1.000
_cell.angle_alpha   90.00
_cell.angle_beta   90.00
_cell.angle_gamma   90.00
#
_symmetry.space_group_name_H-M   'P 1'
#
loop_
_entity.id
_entity.type
_entity.pdbx_description
1 polymer ?
#
loop_
_entity_poly.entity_id
_entity_poly.type
_entity_poly.pdbx_seq_one_letter_code
_entity_poly.pdbx_strand_id
1 'polypeptide(L)'
;RHLLDDRARQVTMPNNDTLYSSAWLDLSDAPVTLAMPDMGDRYYSVALLDAFTNNFACLGPRTNGLGAHTFVIAGPAHHASAATALPVGATLVRAPCNDVWLLARTLVDGEHDAPAVHALQDQMQLQASAREPERFITTPDESSPAAYLSLVNETLARNGVPADEQFMVDGWADLGIRPGALDAWSTLDPQVRDAWTRLWPALRHRLEHPPKGSIRRSGPKGSWFSGTDHIGNFGKDYVYRAYIALVGLGALERAEAIYATALVDGDGQALDGGHRYRLHVPANMPVDAFWSLSMYEFEPDGRRFFTANPIRRYAIGDRTPGLIR
;
A
#
# COMPACT_ATOMS: atom_id res chain seq x y z
N ARG A 1 12.91 1.69 11.98
CA ARG A 1 13.53 0.43 12.42
C ARG A 1 13.15 0.05 13.87
N HIS A 2 11.90 0.16 14.23
CA HIS A 2 11.39 -0.27 15.54
C HIS A 2 9.96 -0.74 15.36
N LEU A 3 9.50 -1.61 16.24
CA LEU A 3 8.12 -2.02 16.29
C LEU A 3 7.22 -0.84 16.68
N LEU A 4 6.06 -0.77 16.07
CA LEU A 4 5.08 0.27 16.41
C LEU A 4 4.35 -0.11 17.70
N ASP A 5 4.03 0.87 18.52
CA ASP A 5 3.30 0.72 19.77
C ASP A 5 2.02 1.57 19.78
N ASP A 6 1.36 1.66 20.93
CA ASP A 6 0.15 2.46 21.15
C ASP A 6 0.34 3.97 20.98
N ARG A 7 1.56 4.48 20.82
CA ARG A 7 1.88 5.88 20.57
C ARG A 7 2.02 6.22 19.09
N ALA A 8 2.16 5.19 18.25
CA ALA A 8 2.31 5.38 16.81
C ALA A 8 1.00 5.96 16.23
N ARG A 9 1.09 7.11 15.55
CA ARG A 9 -0.05 7.84 14.94
C ARG A 9 0.17 8.15 13.46
N GLN A 10 1.31 7.73 12.90
CA GLN A 10 1.68 8.03 11.52
C GLN A 10 0.85 7.25 10.50
N VAL A 11 0.40 6.07 10.88
CA VAL A 11 -0.39 5.17 10.02
C VAL A 11 -1.53 4.57 10.81
N THR A 12 -2.71 4.50 10.22
CA THR A 12 -3.87 3.79 10.80
C THR A 12 -3.66 2.28 10.69
N MET A 13 -4.15 1.52 11.66
CA MET A 13 -3.96 0.07 11.78
C MET A 13 -2.48 -0.34 11.69
N PRO A 14 -1.63 0.19 12.57
CA PRO A 14 -0.21 -0.11 12.56
C PRO A 14 0.04 -1.61 12.69
N ASN A 15 1.09 -2.07 12.02
CA ASN A 15 1.54 -3.47 12.04
C ASN A 15 2.68 -3.64 13.06
N ASN A 16 2.65 -4.75 13.79
CA ASN A 16 3.66 -5.12 14.77
C ASN A 16 4.30 -6.49 14.50
N ASP A 17 4.08 -7.05 13.30
CA ASP A 17 4.63 -8.34 12.87
C ASP A 17 5.81 -8.19 11.91
N THR A 18 5.94 -7.02 11.26
CA THR A 18 7.01 -6.79 10.28
C THR A 18 7.67 -5.43 10.47
N LEU A 19 8.97 -5.37 10.15
CA LEU A 19 9.69 -4.12 9.95
C LEU A 19 9.68 -3.72 8.48
N TYR A 20 9.57 -2.42 8.23
CA TYR A 20 9.47 -1.88 6.89
C TYR A 20 10.79 -1.34 6.36
N SER A 21 11.02 -1.54 5.05
CA SER A 21 11.99 -0.79 4.25
C SER A 21 11.24 -0.17 3.08
N SER A 22 11.46 1.11 2.82
CA SER A 22 10.69 1.84 1.80
C SER A 22 11.59 2.71 0.96
N ALA A 23 11.30 2.78 -0.34
CA ALA A 23 11.96 3.65 -1.29
C ALA A 23 10.98 4.11 -2.38
N TRP A 24 11.15 5.35 -2.84
CA TRP A 24 10.51 5.85 -4.04
C TRP A 24 11.52 5.79 -5.18
N LEU A 25 11.15 5.11 -6.25
CA LEU A 25 12.01 4.89 -7.41
C LEU A 25 11.53 5.79 -8.54
N ASP A 26 12.47 6.49 -9.16
CA ASP A 26 12.31 7.16 -10.45
C ASP A 26 12.99 6.30 -11.52
N LEU A 27 12.18 5.70 -12.39
CA LEU A 27 12.62 4.79 -13.45
C LEU A 27 12.68 5.48 -14.83
N SER A 28 12.57 6.80 -14.87
CA SER A 28 12.53 7.56 -16.14
C SER A 28 13.87 7.58 -16.86
N ASP A 29 14.98 7.62 -16.10
CA ASP A 29 16.34 7.72 -16.63
C ASP A 29 16.99 6.36 -16.86
N ALA A 30 16.83 5.43 -15.93
CA ALA A 30 17.44 4.11 -15.99
C ALA A 30 16.71 3.11 -15.08
N PRO A 31 16.89 1.79 -15.33
CA PRO A 31 16.46 0.76 -14.40
C PRO A 31 17.15 0.87 -13.04
N VAL A 32 16.45 0.44 -11.99
CA VAL A 32 16.99 0.31 -10.63
C VAL A 32 17.23 -1.17 -10.34
N THR A 33 18.38 -1.48 -9.77
CA THR A 33 18.69 -2.84 -9.30
C THR A 33 18.43 -2.95 -7.81
N LEU A 34 17.61 -3.92 -7.42
CA LEU A 34 17.39 -4.34 -6.04
C LEU A 34 18.11 -5.65 -5.79
N ALA A 35 19.08 -5.67 -4.87
CA ALA A 35 19.69 -6.90 -4.38
C ALA A 35 19.09 -7.25 -3.01
N MET A 36 18.53 -8.45 -2.92
CA MET A 36 17.99 -9.02 -1.69
C MET A 36 18.98 -10.07 -1.16
N PRO A 37 19.30 -10.04 0.15
CA PRO A 37 20.12 -11.07 0.77
C PRO A 37 19.38 -12.41 0.82
N ASP A 38 20.11 -13.47 1.17
CA ASP A 38 19.49 -14.72 1.60
C ASP A 38 18.72 -14.46 2.91
N MET A 39 17.42 -14.69 2.90
CA MET A 39 16.53 -14.43 4.03
C MET A 39 16.42 -15.63 5.00
N GLY A 40 17.13 -16.73 4.70
CA GLY A 40 17.01 -17.98 5.46
C GLY A 40 15.60 -18.55 5.40
N ASP A 41 14.97 -18.72 6.53
CA ASP A 41 13.57 -19.15 6.69
C ASP A 41 12.60 -17.99 6.97
N ARG A 42 13.12 -16.75 6.97
CA ARG A 42 12.35 -15.57 7.35
C ARG A 42 11.46 -15.09 6.22
N TYR A 43 10.16 -14.97 6.48
CA TYR A 43 9.23 -14.34 5.55
C TYR A 43 9.60 -12.88 5.30
N TYR A 44 9.49 -12.50 4.03
CA TYR A 44 9.54 -11.11 3.58
C TYR A 44 8.60 -10.91 2.40
N SER A 45 8.24 -9.68 2.13
CA SER A 45 7.58 -9.29 0.88
C SER A 45 8.11 -7.94 0.43
N VAL A 46 8.32 -7.77 -0.87
CA VAL A 46 8.62 -6.48 -1.49
C VAL A 46 7.51 -6.18 -2.47
N ALA A 47 6.57 -5.34 -2.05
CA ALA A 47 5.53 -4.83 -2.93
C ALA A 47 6.08 -3.69 -3.77
N LEU A 48 5.83 -3.74 -5.07
CA LEU A 48 6.11 -2.67 -6.02
C LEU A 48 4.77 -2.11 -6.48
N LEU A 49 4.51 -0.86 -6.10
CA LEU A 49 3.28 -0.18 -6.41
C LEU A 49 3.53 0.86 -7.51
N ASP A 50 2.63 0.90 -8.48
CA ASP A 50 2.63 1.94 -9.51
C ASP A 50 2.15 3.30 -8.96
N ALA A 51 2.24 4.35 -9.77
CA ALA A 51 1.77 5.69 -9.41
C ALA A 51 0.25 5.74 -9.11
N PHE A 52 -0.49 4.71 -9.51
CA PHE A 52 -1.94 4.57 -9.29
C PHE A 52 -2.27 3.60 -8.14
N THR A 53 -1.27 3.24 -7.34
CA THR A 53 -1.37 2.39 -6.13
C THR A 53 -1.69 0.91 -6.36
N ASN A 54 -1.62 0.40 -7.60
CA ASN A 54 -1.70 -1.03 -7.84
C ASN A 54 -0.38 -1.73 -7.49
N ASN A 55 -0.45 -2.88 -6.84
CA ASN A 55 0.70 -3.78 -6.73
C ASN A 55 0.90 -4.50 -8.07
N PHE A 56 1.83 -4.04 -8.89
CA PHE A 56 2.13 -4.71 -10.15
C PHE A 56 3.12 -5.87 -9.99
N ALA A 57 3.83 -5.93 -8.86
CA ALA A 57 4.67 -7.05 -8.48
C ALA A 57 4.77 -7.16 -6.96
N CYS A 58 4.79 -8.39 -6.47
CA CYS A 58 5.10 -8.71 -5.09
C CYS A 58 6.21 -9.77 -5.09
N LEU A 59 7.42 -9.37 -4.68
CA LEU A 59 8.60 -10.24 -4.64
C LEU A 59 8.72 -10.83 -3.24
N GLY A 60 9.02 -12.11 -3.15
CA GLY A 60 9.12 -12.77 -1.85
C GLY A 60 9.07 -14.30 -1.95
N PRO A 61 8.95 -15.01 -0.83
CA PRO A 61 8.97 -16.48 -0.80
C PRO A 61 7.96 -17.12 -1.75
N ARG A 62 6.77 -16.56 -1.85
CA ARG A 62 5.70 -17.08 -2.71
C ARG A 62 6.05 -17.02 -4.19
N THR A 63 6.81 -16.03 -4.63
CA THR A 63 7.09 -15.76 -6.05
C THR A 63 8.50 -16.10 -6.47
N ASN A 64 9.48 -15.96 -5.57
CA ASN A 64 10.90 -16.01 -5.89
C ASN A 64 11.71 -16.91 -4.95
N GLY A 65 11.14 -17.31 -3.80
CA GLY A 65 11.85 -18.08 -2.78
C GLY A 65 12.57 -17.20 -1.76
N LEU A 66 13.32 -17.84 -0.87
CA LEU A 66 13.94 -17.21 0.31
C LEU A 66 15.41 -16.85 0.11
N GLY A 67 16.09 -17.46 -0.89
CA GLY A 67 17.51 -17.23 -1.17
C GLY A 67 17.82 -15.80 -1.63
N ALA A 68 19.10 -15.51 -1.84
CA ALA A 68 19.54 -14.24 -2.38
C ALA A 68 19.05 -14.03 -3.83
N HIS A 69 18.53 -12.86 -4.12
CA HIS A 69 17.98 -12.50 -5.43
C HIS A 69 18.44 -11.12 -5.89
N THR A 70 18.59 -10.98 -7.19
CA THR A 70 18.80 -9.67 -7.84
C THR A 70 17.65 -9.41 -8.78
N PHE A 71 16.99 -8.26 -8.61
CA PHE A 71 15.89 -7.79 -9.44
C PHE A 71 16.33 -6.52 -10.18
N VAL A 72 16.04 -6.46 -11.48
CA VAL A 72 16.22 -5.25 -12.29
C VAL A 72 14.82 -4.70 -12.56
N ILE A 73 14.49 -3.56 -11.95
CA ILE A 73 13.20 -2.90 -12.06
C ILE A 73 13.34 -1.84 -13.15
N ALA A 74 12.59 -2.00 -14.24
CA ALA A 74 12.71 -1.14 -15.43
C ALA A 74 11.38 -0.42 -15.71
N GLY A 75 11.45 0.89 -15.91
CA GLY A 75 10.34 1.69 -16.39
C GLY A 75 10.02 1.42 -17.86
N PRO A 76 8.87 1.93 -18.36
CA PRO A 76 8.38 1.59 -19.70
C PRO A 76 9.39 1.84 -20.84
N ALA A 77 10.15 2.95 -20.77
CA ALA A 77 11.15 3.29 -21.77
C ALA A 77 12.35 2.33 -21.80
N HIS A 78 12.59 1.60 -20.72
CA HIS A 78 13.78 0.78 -20.52
C HIS A 78 13.54 -0.73 -20.59
N HIS A 79 12.32 -1.20 -20.83
CA HIS A 79 11.99 -2.63 -20.84
C HIS A 79 12.87 -3.45 -21.80
N ALA A 80 13.10 -2.93 -23.01
CA ALA A 80 13.87 -3.63 -24.03
C ALA A 80 15.38 -3.65 -23.69
N SER A 81 15.93 -2.49 -23.33
CA SER A 81 17.35 -2.36 -22.96
C SER A 81 17.70 -3.15 -21.72
N ALA A 82 16.85 -3.10 -20.69
CA ALA A 82 17.03 -3.87 -19.47
C ALA A 82 16.99 -5.39 -19.73
N ALA A 83 16.11 -5.85 -20.64
CA ALA A 83 16.05 -7.27 -21.00
C ALA A 83 17.33 -7.74 -21.71
N THR A 84 17.93 -6.87 -22.54
CA THR A 84 19.17 -7.18 -23.26
C THR A 84 20.42 -7.16 -22.35
N ALA A 85 20.43 -6.24 -21.37
CA ALA A 85 21.56 -6.05 -20.45
C ALA A 85 21.38 -6.77 -19.10
N LEU A 86 20.41 -7.69 -19.00
CA LEU A 86 20.08 -8.35 -17.74
C LEU A 86 21.28 -9.16 -17.21
N PRO A 87 21.74 -8.90 -15.98
CA PRO A 87 22.81 -9.70 -15.37
C PRO A 87 22.40 -11.16 -15.23
N VAL A 88 23.41 -12.07 -15.32
CA VAL A 88 23.16 -13.50 -15.15
C VAL A 88 22.56 -13.77 -13.76
N GLY A 89 21.46 -14.50 -13.73
CA GLY A 89 20.74 -14.83 -12.49
C GLY A 89 19.82 -13.71 -11.97
N ALA A 90 19.78 -12.55 -12.61
CA ALA A 90 18.85 -11.50 -12.24
C ALA A 90 17.45 -11.71 -12.86
N THR A 91 16.43 -11.21 -12.19
CA THR A 91 15.05 -11.22 -12.66
C THR A 91 14.65 -9.82 -13.11
N LEU A 92 14.12 -9.70 -14.33
CA LEU A 92 13.59 -8.45 -14.84
C LEU A 92 12.15 -8.23 -14.34
N VAL A 93 11.92 -7.07 -13.69
CA VAL A 93 10.60 -6.61 -13.29
C VAL A 93 10.22 -5.39 -14.14
N ARG A 94 9.16 -5.52 -14.93
CA ARG A 94 8.69 -4.45 -15.81
C ARG A 94 7.66 -3.60 -15.07
N ALA A 95 8.03 -2.36 -14.73
CA ALA A 95 7.11 -1.41 -14.13
C ALA A 95 6.19 -0.80 -15.20
N PRO A 96 4.89 -0.62 -14.90
CA PRO A 96 3.95 -0.01 -15.85
C PRO A 96 4.12 1.50 -15.97
N CYS A 97 4.87 2.13 -15.09
CA CYS A 97 5.10 3.56 -15.01
C CYS A 97 6.51 3.89 -14.50
N ASN A 98 6.87 5.18 -14.43
CA ASN A 98 8.20 5.62 -14.02
C ASN A 98 8.34 5.80 -12.50
N ASP A 99 7.31 6.32 -11.84
CA ASP A 99 7.33 6.50 -10.39
C ASP A 99 6.80 5.23 -9.71
N VAL A 100 7.65 4.56 -8.94
CA VAL A 100 7.31 3.30 -8.26
C VAL A 100 7.58 3.41 -6.76
N TRP A 101 6.61 3.02 -5.97
CA TRP A 101 6.81 2.86 -4.54
C TRP A 101 7.21 1.43 -4.22
N LEU A 102 8.43 1.24 -3.72
CA LEU A 102 8.92 -0.01 -3.16
C LEU A 102 8.61 -0.04 -1.67
N LEU A 103 7.86 -1.05 -1.23
CA LEU A 103 7.52 -1.25 0.18
C LEU A 103 7.84 -2.69 0.58
N ALA A 104 8.98 -2.86 1.24
CA ALA A 104 9.39 -4.14 1.78
C ALA A 104 8.92 -4.32 3.22
N ARG A 105 8.50 -5.55 3.54
CA ARG A 105 8.14 -6.01 4.88
C ARG A 105 9.00 -7.22 5.22
N THR A 106 9.64 -7.20 6.36
CA THR A 106 10.45 -8.32 6.87
C THR A 106 9.87 -8.76 8.21
N LEU A 107 9.52 -10.03 8.32
CA LEU A 107 8.95 -10.62 9.53
C LEU A 107 9.89 -10.41 10.72
N VAL A 108 9.33 -10.01 11.86
CA VAL A 108 10.04 -9.83 13.11
C VAL A 108 9.29 -10.54 14.25
N ASP A 109 10.01 -11.27 15.05
CA ASP A 109 9.46 -11.99 16.23
C ASP A 109 9.72 -11.20 17.51
N GLY A 110 9.07 -10.03 17.61
CA GLY A 110 9.21 -9.14 18.76
C GLY A 110 10.51 -8.35 18.80
N GLU A 111 10.68 -7.57 19.88
CA GLU A 111 11.83 -6.65 20.04
C GLU A 111 13.18 -7.35 20.09
N HIS A 112 13.24 -8.58 20.64
CA HIS A 112 14.49 -9.35 20.75
C HIS A 112 15.05 -9.77 19.39
N ASP A 113 14.20 -9.93 18.38
CA ASP A 113 14.58 -10.35 17.03
C ASP A 113 14.90 -9.14 16.11
N ALA A 114 14.55 -7.93 16.53
CA ALA A 114 14.77 -6.73 15.74
C ALA A 114 16.23 -6.53 15.27
N PRO A 115 17.28 -6.83 16.08
CA PRO A 115 18.67 -6.74 15.61
C PRO A 115 18.97 -7.66 14.42
N ALA A 116 18.43 -8.88 14.40
CA ALA A 116 18.60 -9.81 13.29
C ALA A 116 17.92 -9.31 12.01
N VAL A 117 16.71 -8.74 12.15
CA VAL A 117 16.00 -8.12 11.02
C VAL A 117 16.75 -6.91 10.50
N HIS A 118 17.29 -6.06 11.38
CA HIS A 118 18.11 -4.92 10.97
C HIS A 118 19.33 -5.34 10.16
N ALA A 119 20.01 -6.43 10.57
CA ALA A 119 21.15 -6.97 9.84
C ALA A 119 20.78 -7.43 8.42
N LEU A 120 19.59 -7.98 8.22
CA LEU A 120 19.06 -8.32 6.89
C LEU A 120 18.69 -7.06 6.09
N GLN A 121 18.03 -6.08 6.73
CA GLN A 121 17.68 -4.82 6.09
C GLN A 121 18.92 -4.04 5.63
N ASP A 122 20.03 -4.10 6.39
CA ASP A 122 21.30 -3.45 6.04
C ASP A 122 22.00 -4.09 4.84
N GLN A 123 21.67 -5.34 4.53
CA GLN A 123 22.16 -6.05 3.34
C GLN A 123 21.31 -5.83 2.09
N MET A 124 20.09 -5.31 2.23
CA MET A 124 19.28 -4.92 1.07
C MET A 124 19.93 -3.73 0.38
N GLN A 125 20.15 -3.82 -0.91
CA GLN A 125 20.83 -2.76 -1.68
C GLN A 125 19.97 -2.31 -2.86
N LEU A 126 19.87 -1.01 -3.02
CA LEU A 126 19.31 -0.37 -4.20
C LEU A 126 20.43 0.35 -4.95
N GLN A 127 20.57 0.03 -6.23
CA GLN A 127 21.48 0.73 -7.16
C GLN A 127 20.63 1.44 -8.21
N ALA A 128 20.63 2.76 -8.14
CA ALA A 128 20.00 3.63 -9.12
C ALA A 128 21.06 4.31 -10.01
N SER A 129 20.63 5.05 -11.01
CA SER A 129 21.52 5.93 -11.79
C SER A 129 22.15 6.98 -10.86
N ALA A 130 23.29 7.55 -11.28
CA ALA A 130 23.93 8.65 -10.56
C ALA A 130 23.17 9.98 -10.68
N ARG A 131 22.14 10.04 -11.52
CA ARG A 131 21.31 11.22 -11.68
C ARG A 131 20.40 11.37 -10.47
N GLU A 132 20.30 12.59 -9.95
CA GLU A 132 19.29 12.90 -8.93
C GLU A 132 17.89 12.66 -9.49
N PRO A 133 17.01 11.97 -8.73
CA PRO A 133 15.65 11.73 -9.17
C PRO A 133 14.91 13.05 -9.38
N GLU A 134 14.09 13.09 -10.41
CA GLU A 134 13.28 14.27 -10.70
C GLU A 134 12.18 14.41 -9.64
N ARG A 135 12.21 15.53 -8.94
CA ARG A 135 11.23 15.83 -7.90
C ARG A 135 9.93 16.36 -8.50
N PHE A 136 8.81 16.12 -7.84
CA PHE A 136 7.57 16.79 -8.17
C PHE A 136 7.71 18.31 -8.00
N ILE A 137 7.20 19.07 -8.97
CA ILE A 137 7.16 20.52 -8.95
C ILE A 137 5.98 20.98 -8.09
N THR A 138 4.87 20.26 -8.18
CA THR A 138 3.65 20.58 -7.45
C THR A 138 3.78 20.18 -5.98
N THR A 139 3.55 21.14 -5.08
CA THR A 139 3.42 20.86 -3.66
C THR A 139 2.02 20.35 -3.36
N PRO A 140 1.86 19.17 -2.76
CA PRO A 140 0.55 18.65 -2.39
C PRO A 140 -0.17 19.57 -1.38
N ASP A 141 -1.40 19.94 -1.68
CA ASP A 141 -2.29 20.63 -0.76
C ASP A 141 -3.69 20.02 -0.87
N GLU A 142 -4.06 19.26 0.12
CA GLU A 142 -5.32 18.52 0.15
C GLU A 142 -6.55 19.43 0.25
N SER A 143 -6.39 20.68 0.69
CA SER A 143 -7.47 21.66 0.78
C SER A 143 -7.75 22.37 -0.55
N SER A 144 -6.82 22.28 -1.51
CA SER A 144 -6.82 23.05 -2.74
C SER A 144 -7.15 22.21 -3.98
N PRO A 145 -8.31 22.39 -4.63
CA PRO A 145 -8.57 21.74 -5.90
C PRO A 145 -7.59 22.16 -7.02
N ALA A 146 -7.01 23.35 -6.93
CA ALA A 146 -5.98 23.79 -7.87
C ALA A 146 -4.69 22.97 -7.72
N ALA A 147 -4.21 22.78 -6.51
CA ALA A 147 -3.04 21.94 -6.24
C ALA A 147 -3.30 20.48 -6.62
N TYR A 148 -4.51 19.98 -6.38
CA TYR A 148 -4.92 18.65 -6.82
C TYR A 148 -4.81 18.47 -8.32
N LEU A 149 -5.38 19.40 -9.12
CA LEU A 149 -5.30 19.33 -10.59
C LEU A 149 -3.86 19.39 -11.09
N SER A 150 -3.04 20.29 -10.53
CA SER A 150 -1.62 20.39 -10.90
C SER A 150 -0.90 19.08 -10.60
N LEU A 151 -1.11 18.49 -9.42
CA LEU A 151 -0.47 17.23 -9.02
C LEU A 151 -0.93 16.05 -9.89
N VAL A 152 -2.23 15.95 -10.19
CA VAL A 152 -2.75 14.91 -11.08
C VAL A 152 -2.14 15.04 -12.48
N ASN A 153 -2.09 16.26 -13.03
CA ASN A 153 -1.55 16.51 -14.36
C ASN A 153 -0.03 16.23 -14.44
N GLU A 154 0.71 16.56 -13.37
CA GLU A 154 2.12 16.22 -13.25
C GLU A 154 2.33 14.70 -13.16
N THR A 155 1.55 14.02 -12.32
CA THR A 155 1.63 12.56 -12.17
C THR A 155 1.33 11.85 -13.50
N LEU A 156 0.30 12.26 -14.21
CA LEU A 156 -0.05 11.68 -15.51
C LEU A 156 1.03 11.93 -16.57
N ALA A 157 1.69 13.10 -16.56
CA ALA A 157 2.78 13.40 -17.51
C ALA A 157 4.02 12.53 -17.23
N ARG A 158 4.37 12.35 -15.95
CA ARG A 158 5.52 11.55 -15.53
C ARG A 158 5.35 10.06 -15.81
N ASN A 159 4.15 9.56 -15.59
CA ASN A 159 3.87 8.12 -15.56
C ASN A 159 3.13 7.60 -16.80
N GLY A 160 2.60 8.50 -17.61
CA GLY A 160 1.72 8.15 -18.71
C GLY A 160 0.32 7.76 -18.23
N VAL A 161 -0.54 7.53 -19.21
CA VAL A 161 -1.91 7.03 -19.03
C VAL A 161 -1.96 5.63 -19.63
N PRO A 162 -2.51 4.62 -18.94
CA PRO A 162 -2.75 3.32 -19.56
C PRO A 162 -3.57 3.46 -20.83
N ALA A 163 -3.17 2.78 -21.90
CA ALA A 163 -3.76 2.96 -23.22
C ALA A 163 -5.28 2.73 -23.26
N ASP A 164 -5.78 1.82 -22.43
CA ASP A 164 -7.20 1.50 -22.29
C ASP A 164 -7.96 2.47 -21.35
N GLU A 165 -7.27 3.44 -20.76
CA GLU A 165 -7.82 4.50 -19.89
C GLU A 165 -7.70 5.90 -20.54
N GLN A 166 -6.98 6.04 -21.65
CA GLN A 166 -6.75 7.32 -22.30
C GLN A 166 -8.05 8.06 -22.62
N PHE A 167 -9.08 7.34 -23.08
CA PHE A 167 -10.39 7.92 -23.41
C PHE A 167 -11.06 8.61 -22.20
N MET A 168 -10.83 8.15 -20.99
CA MET A 168 -11.35 8.79 -19.78
C MET A 168 -10.64 10.10 -19.50
N VAL A 169 -9.31 10.09 -19.59
CA VAL A 169 -8.50 11.30 -19.37
C VAL A 169 -8.85 12.35 -20.41
N ASP A 170 -9.01 11.96 -21.69
CA ASP A 170 -9.44 12.84 -22.76
C ASP A 170 -10.83 13.43 -22.48
N GLY A 171 -11.76 12.63 -21.94
CA GLY A 171 -13.10 13.06 -21.55
C GLY A 171 -13.13 14.04 -20.36
N TRP A 172 -12.04 14.14 -19.61
CA TRP A 172 -11.92 15.06 -18.46
C TRP A 172 -11.12 16.34 -18.77
N ALA A 173 -10.73 16.54 -20.02
CA ALA A 173 -9.93 17.69 -20.43
C ALA A 173 -10.60 19.04 -20.09
N ASP A 174 -11.93 19.15 -20.25
CA ASP A 174 -12.70 20.34 -19.92
C ASP A 174 -12.81 20.57 -18.39
N LEU A 175 -12.55 19.54 -17.60
CA LEU A 175 -12.47 19.64 -16.15
C LEU A 175 -11.06 20.03 -15.66
N GLY A 176 -10.11 20.20 -16.58
CA GLY A 176 -8.73 20.58 -16.29
C GLY A 176 -7.76 19.42 -16.09
N ILE A 177 -8.20 18.18 -16.33
CA ILE A 177 -7.32 17.00 -16.26
C ILE A 177 -6.67 16.80 -17.63
N ARG A 178 -5.43 17.27 -17.74
CA ARG A 178 -4.63 17.25 -18.97
C ARG A 178 -3.17 16.98 -18.59
N PRO A 179 -2.58 15.84 -18.97
CA PRO A 179 -1.21 15.49 -18.61
C PRO A 179 -0.23 16.64 -18.91
N GLY A 180 0.53 17.07 -17.91
CA GLY A 180 1.54 18.14 -18.02
C GLY A 180 1.01 19.57 -17.87
N ALA A 181 -0.30 19.80 -17.83
CA ALA A 181 -0.87 21.14 -17.65
C ALA A 181 -0.88 21.55 -16.18
N LEU A 182 0.28 22.01 -15.65
CA LEU A 182 0.41 22.40 -14.24
C LEU A 182 -0.38 23.66 -13.89
N ASP A 183 -0.64 24.51 -14.86
CA ASP A 183 -1.41 25.74 -14.76
C ASP A 183 -2.89 25.59 -15.14
N ALA A 184 -3.38 24.34 -15.27
CA ALA A 184 -4.73 24.05 -15.72
C ALA A 184 -5.81 24.86 -14.98
N TRP A 185 -5.64 25.08 -13.67
CA TRP A 185 -6.58 25.85 -12.86
C TRP A 185 -6.81 27.28 -13.39
N SER A 186 -5.76 27.96 -13.84
CA SER A 186 -5.82 29.33 -14.33
C SER A 186 -6.55 29.44 -15.67
N THR A 187 -6.53 28.37 -16.47
CA THR A 187 -7.10 28.27 -17.82
C THR A 187 -8.49 27.66 -17.88
N LEU A 188 -9.03 27.18 -16.73
CA LEU A 188 -10.38 26.63 -16.65
C LEU A 188 -11.45 27.68 -16.91
N ASP A 189 -12.54 27.23 -17.54
CA ASP A 189 -13.77 28.02 -17.56
C ASP A 189 -14.17 28.43 -16.13
N PRO A 190 -14.56 29.71 -15.90
CA PRO A 190 -14.94 30.18 -14.58
C PRO A 190 -16.04 29.36 -13.89
N GLN A 191 -17.02 28.84 -14.65
CA GLN A 191 -18.11 28.03 -14.11
C GLN A 191 -17.59 26.65 -13.64
N VAL A 192 -16.65 26.06 -14.36
CA VAL A 192 -15.99 24.81 -13.97
C VAL A 192 -15.16 25.01 -12.71
N ARG A 193 -14.40 26.09 -12.65
CA ARG A 193 -13.60 26.43 -11.46
C ARG A 193 -14.47 26.67 -10.22
N ASP A 194 -15.59 27.38 -10.36
CA ASP A 194 -16.54 27.57 -9.28
C ASP A 194 -17.17 26.23 -8.84
N ALA A 195 -17.46 25.34 -9.80
CA ALA A 195 -17.96 24.00 -9.48
C ALA A 195 -16.92 23.18 -8.70
N TRP A 196 -15.65 23.17 -9.08
CA TRP A 196 -14.57 22.54 -8.33
C TRP A 196 -14.51 23.07 -6.90
N THR A 197 -14.44 24.38 -6.73
CA THR A 197 -14.36 25.01 -5.40
C THR A 197 -15.53 24.61 -4.49
N ARG A 198 -16.74 24.63 -5.05
CA ARG A 198 -17.95 24.30 -4.30
C ARG A 198 -18.06 22.81 -3.95
N LEU A 199 -17.69 21.93 -4.88
CA LEU A 199 -17.89 20.48 -4.74
C LEU A 199 -16.72 19.79 -4.01
N TRP A 200 -15.54 20.39 -3.99
CA TRP A 200 -14.32 19.77 -3.49
C TRP A 200 -14.44 19.15 -2.09
N PRO A 201 -14.93 19.85 -1.07
CA PRO A 201 -15.09 19.26 0.26
C PRO A 201 -16.04 18.06 0.28
N ALA A 202 -17.12 18.11 -0.50
CA ALA A 202 -18.11 17.04 -0.56
C ALA A 202 -17.58 15.80 -1.33
N LEU A 203 -16.81 16.01 -2.39
CA LEU A 203 -16.18 14.93 -3.15
C LEU A 203 -15.17 14.17 -2.30
N ARG A 204 -14.32 14.91 -1.58
CA ARG A 204 -13.34 14.32 -0.68
C ARG A 204 -14.01 13.52 0.42
N HIS A 205 -14.96 14.13 1.12
CA HIS A 205 -15.74 13.45 2.18
C HIS A 205 -16.40 12.17 1.67
N ARG A 206 -16.92 12.16 0.44
CA ARG A 206 -17.57 11.00 -0.17
C ARG A 206 -16.57 9.85 -0.45
N LEU A 207 -15.33 10.16 -0.81
CA LEU A 207 -14.27 9.16 -0.98
C LEU A 207 -13.84 8.56 0.35
N GLU A 208 -13.70 9.38 1.38
CA GLU A 208 -13.33 8.93 2.73
C GLU A 208 -14.46 8.14 3.40
N HIS A 209 -15.71 8.50 3.12
CA HIS A 209 -16.92 7.91 3.71
C HIS A 209 -17.87 7.40 2.62
N PRO A 210 -17.50 6.35 1.89
CA PRO A 210 -18.33 5.83 0.81
C PRO A 210 -19.67 5.32 1.35
N PRO A 211 -20.76 5.47 0.58
CA PRO A 211 -22.08 4.99 0.98
C PRO A 211 -22.06 3.51 1.36
N LYS A 212 -22.89 3.12 2.34
CA LYS A 212 -23.01 1.70 2.74
C LYS A 212 -23.33 0.83 1.52
N GLY A 213 -22.53 -0.22 1.33
CA GLY A 213 -22.66 -1.15 0.21
C GLY A 213 -21.99 -0.75 -1.10
N SER A 214 -21.43 0.48 -1.21
CA SER A 214 -20.64 0.88 -2.39
C SER A 214 -19.26 0.22 -2.43
N ILE A 215 -18.72 -0.12 -1.27
CA ILE A 215 -17.50 -0.92 -1.13
C ILE A 215 -17.91 -2.36 -0.86
N ARG A 216 -17.61 -3.25 -1.79
CA ARG A 216 -17.82 -4.68 -1.59
C ARG A 216 -16.85 -5.20 -0.54
N ARG A 217 -17.34 -6.05 0.34
CA ARG A 217 -16.56 -6.73 1.37
C ARG A 217 -16.77 -8.23 1.20
N SER A 218 -15.69 -8.98 1.21
CA SER A 218 -15.77 -10.46 1.19
C SER A 218 -15.91 -10.98 2.62
N GLY A 219 -16.81 -11.89 2.85
CA GLY A 219 -17.03 -12.56 4.14
C GLY A 219 -18.48 -12.95 4.39
N PRO A 220 -18.72 -13.89 5.30
CA PRO A 220 -20.07 -14.24 5.71
C PRO A 220 -20.77 -13.05 6.37
N LYS A 221 -22.09 -12.97 6.21
CA LYS A 221 -22.90 -11.97 6.92
C LYS A 221 -22.70 -12.18 8.43
N GLY A 222 -22.26 -11.12 9.11
CA GLY A 222 -22.30 -11.12 10.56
C GLY A 222 -21.09 -10.52 11.22
N SER A 223 -19.90 -11.10 11.19
CA SER A 223 -18.81 -10.63 12.05
C SER A 223 -17.53 -10.27 11.32
N TRP A 224 -16.98 -11.18 10.54
CA TRP A 224 -15.70 -10.97 9.86
C TRP A 224 -15.89 -10.59 8.40
N PHE A 225 -15.08 -9.63 7.95
CA PHE A 225 -14.99 -9.25 6.54
C PHE A 225 -13.54 -8.98 6.16
N SER A 226 -13.22 -9.17 4.90
CA SER A 226 -11.93 -8.81 4.31
C SER A 226 -12.13 -7.88 3.12
N GLY A 227 -11.05 -7.37 2.56
CA GLY A 227 -11.06 -6.71 1.26
C GLY A 227 -11.58 -7.63 0.16
N THR A 228 -11.87 -7.07 -1.01
CA THR A 228 -12.29 -7.83 -2.20
C THR A 228 -11.13 -8.66 -2.74
N ASP A 229 -11.43 -9.58 -3.67
CA ASP A 229 -10.40 -10.45 -4.27
C ASP A 229 -9.36 -9.68 -5.11
N HIS A 230 -9.68 -8.44 -5.51
CA HIS A 230 -8.79 -7.56 -6.27
C HIS A 230 -8.18 -6.42 -5.44
N ILE A 231 -8.16 -6.55 -4.11
CA ILE A 231 -7.40 -5.62 -3.25
C ILE A 231 -5.92 -5.64 -3.65
N GLY A 232 -5.32 -4.46 -3.73
CA GLY A 232 -3.92 -4.29 -4.13
C GLY A 232 -3.69 -4.31 -5.66
N ASN A 233 -4.60 -4.91 -6.44
CA ASN A 233 -4.60 -4.86 -7.91
C ASN A 233 -6.03 -4.62 -8.38
N PHE A 234 -6.41 -3.35 -8.43
CA PHE A 234 -7.82 -2.89 -8.47
C PHE A 234 -8.47 -2.97 -9.84
N GLY A 235 -7.70 -3.16 -10.92
CA GLY A 235 -8.22 -3.11 -12.27
C GLY A 235 -8.96 -1.79 -12.52
N LYS A 236 -10.21 -1.89 -12.98
CA LYS A 236 -11.08 -0.72 -13.28
C LYS A 236 -12.00 -0.31 -12.13
N ASP A 237 -11.82 -0.85 -10.93
CA ASP A 237 -12.57 -0.41 -9.74
C ASP A 237 -11.91 0.83 -9.12
N TYR A 238 -12.01 1.97 -9.82
CA TYR A 238 -11.38 3.24 -9.45
C TYR A 238 -11.86 3.77 -8.10
N VAL A 239 -13.13 3.55 -7.76
CA VAL A 239 -13.70 3.99 -6.48
C VAL A 239 -13.10 3.20 -5.33
N TYR A 240 -12.97 1.89 -5.47
CA TYR A 240 -12.35 1.05 -4.45
C TYR A 240 -10.85 1.34 -4.33
N ARG A 241 -10.15 1.54 -5.45
CA ARG A 241 -8.75 1.97 -5.47
C ARG A 241 -8.55 3.29 -4.70
N ALA A 242 -9.34 4.31 -5.01
CA ALA A 242 -9.28 5.60 -4.33
C ALA A 242 -9.58 5.49 -2.82
N TYR A 243 -10.56 4.67 -2.45
CA TYR A 243 -10.87 4.40 -1.05
C TYR A 243 -9.70 3.73 -0.32
N ILE A 244 -9.12 2.67 -0.90
CA ILE A 244 -7.98 1.97 -0.28
C ILE A 244 -6.74 2.88 -0.21
N ALA A 245 -6.52 3.75 -1.20
CA ALA A 245 -5.45 4.74 -1.15
C ALA A 245 -5.57 5.69 0.05
N LEU A 246 -6.80 6.00 0.48
CA LEU A 246 -7.07 6.86 1.63
C LEU A 246 -7.00 6.13 2.98
N VAL A 247 -7.46 4.86 3.05
CA VAL A 247 -7.66 4.18 4.34
C VAL A 247 -6.73 2.99 4.57
N GLY A 248 -5.98 2.56 3.57
CA GLY A 248 -5.14 1.35 3.64
C GLY A 248 -4.08 1.31 2.54
N LEU A 249 -3.46 2.46 2.24
CA LEU A 249 -2.42 2.58 1.23
C LEU A 249 -1.31 1.55 1.46
N GLY A 250 -0.88 0.89 0.39
CA GLY A 250 0.11 -0.19 0.45
C GLY A 250 -0.48 -1.54 0.85
N ALA A 251 -1.81 -1.72 0.77
CA ALA A 251 -2.45 -3.02 0.93
C ALA A 251 -1.88 -4.02 -0.09
N LEU A 252 -1.54 -5.21 0.38
CA LEU A 252 -1.06 -6.30 -0.46
C LEU A 252 -2.22 -6.99 -1.18
N GLU A 253 -1.94 -7.61 -2.29
CA GLU A 253 -2.90 -8.48 -2.97
C GLU A 253 -3.29 -9.68 -2.10
N ARG A 254 -4.50 -10.19 -2.31
CA ARG A 254 -5.06 -11.27 -1.48
C ARG A 254 -4.23 -12.56 -1.47
N ALA A 255 -3.51 -12.84 -2.54
CA ALA A 255 -2.60 -13.99 -2.62
C ALA A 255 -1.41 -13.86 -1.65
N GLU A 256 -1.04 -12.64 -1.28
CA GLU A 256 0.06 -12.36 -0.36
C GLU A 256 -0.42 -12.16 1.08
N ALA A 257 -1.51 -11.43 1.28
CA ALA A 257 -2.03 -11.16 2.61
C ALA A 257 -3.55 -11.01 2.65
N ILE A 258 -4.17 -11.55 3.69
CA ILE A 258 -5.59 -11.38 3.96
C ILE A 258 -5.76 -10.60 5.26
N TYR A 259 -6.45 -9.46 5.17
CA TYR A 259 -6.78 -8.62 6.31
C TYR A 259 -8.24 -8.83 6.69
N ALA A 260 -8.49 -9.80 7.58
CA ALA A 260 -9.83 -10.02 8.11
C ALA A 260 -10.10 -9.08 9.30
N THR A 261 -11.25 -8.44 9.30
CA THR A 261 -11.65 -7.46 10.32
C THR A 261 -13.01 -7.84 10.89
N ALA A 262 -13.18 -7.72 12.21
CA ALA A 262 -14.48 -7.78 12.87
C ALA A 262 -14.73 -6.47 13.63
N LEU A 263 -15.96 -5.97 13.57
CA LEU A 263 -16.44 -4.79 14.30
C LEU A 263 -17.59 -5.13 15.26
N VAL A 264 -18.12 -6.32 15.11
CA VAL A 264 -19.22 -6.84 15.91
C VAL A 264 -18.93 -8.26 16.37
N ASP A 265 -19.56 -8.70 17.43
CA ASP A 265 -19.52 -10.07 17.94
C ASP A 265 -20.44 -11.02 17.15
N GLY A 266 -20.59 -12.26 17.64
CA GLY A 266 -21.43 -13.28 17.03
C GLY A 266 -22.93 -12.95 17.06
N ASP A 267 -23.35 -12.10 17.97
CA ASP A 267 -24.74 -11.64 18.12
C ASP A 267 -25.01 -10.33 17.36
N GLY A 268 -24.00 -9.80 16.66
CA GLY A 268 -24.08 -8.56 15.88
C GLY A 268 -23.98 -7.30 16.71
N GLN A 269 -23.57 -7.40 17.99
CA GLN A 269 -23.32 -6.25 18.85
C GLN A 269 -21.93 -5.68 18.59
N ALA A 270 -21.80 -4.36 18.66
CA ALA A 270 -20.49 -3.71 18.49
C ALA A 270 -19.49 -4.23 19.54
N LEU A 271 -18.26 -4.48 19.09
CA LEU A 271 -17.19 -4.85 20.02
C LEU A 271 -16.87 -3.66 20.93
N ASP A 272 -16.77 -3.94 22.24
CA ASP A 272 -16.51 -2.97 23.29
C ASP A 272 -15.47 -3.51 24.27
N GLY A 273 -14.45 -2.69 24.58
CA GLY A 273 -13.36 -3.09 25.49
C GLY A 273 -13.77 -3.38 26.93
N GLY A 274 -14.99 -3.02 27.35
CA GLY A 274 -15.58 -3.36 28.64
C GLY A 274 -16.07 -4.81 28.75
N HIS A 275 -16.10 -5.55 27.64
CA HIS A 275 -16.60 -6.92 27.58
C HIS A 275 -15.47 -7.94 27.39
N ARG A 276 -15.75 -9.19 27.76
CA ARG A 276 -14.86 -10.32 27.50
C ARG A 276 -15.37 -11.11 26.31
N TYR A 277 -14.50 -11.34 25.34
CA TYR A 277 -14.82 -12.09 24.11
C TYR A 277 -14.02 -13.38 24.07
N ARG A 278 -14.59 -14.37 23.39
CA ARG A 278 -13.88 -15.61 23.02
C ARG A 278 -13.82 -15.66 21.49
N LEU A 279 -12.62 -15.70 20.95
CA LEU A 279 -12.38 -15.97 19.54
C LEU A 279 -11.95 -17.42 19.38
N HIS A 280 -12.62 -18.14 18.47
CA HIS A 280 -12.20 -19.46 18.07
C HIS A 280 -11.34 -19.36 16.80
N VAL A 281 -10.07 -19.69 16.94
CA VAL A 281 -9.11 -19.72 15.83
C VAL A 281 -8.95 -21.17 15.40
N PRO A 282 -9.13 -21.50 14.10
CA PRO A 282 -8.90 -22.86 13.60
C PRO A 282 -7.46 -23.31 13.87
N ALA A 283 -7.29 -24.58 14.23
CA ALA A 283 -5.97 -25.15 14.49
C ALA A 283 -5.04 -25.06 13.28
N ASN A 284 -5.62 -25.20 12.07
CA ASN A 284 -4.93 -25.11 10.79
C ASN A 284 -5.37 -23.83 10.07
N MET A 285 -4.76 -22.71 10.38
CA MET A 285 -4.97 -21.49 9.58
C MET A 285 -4.40 -21.71 8.18
N PRO A 286 -5.14 -21.37 7.13
CA PRO A 286 -4.73 -21.59 5.73
C PRO A 286 -3.72 -20.51 5.29
N VAL A 287 -2.57 -20.48 5.92
CA VAL A 287 -1.47 -19.53 5.64
C VAL A 287 -0.15 -20.27 5.63
N ASP A 288 0.73 -19.90 4.71
CA ASP A 288 2.05 -20.52 4.55
C ASP A 288 3.14 -19.82 5.35
N ALA A 289 2.94 -18.53 5.70
CA ALA A 289 3.93 -17.74 6.41
C ALA A 289 3.58 -17.58 7.90
N PHE A 290 2.57 -16.79 8.22
CA PHE A 290 2.16 -16.53 9.60
C PHE A 290 0.74 -15.96 9.67
N TRP A 291 0.16 -15.97 10.86
CA TRP A 291 -1.04 -15.20 11.16
C TRP A 291 -0.86 -14.43 12.46
N SER A 292 -1.55 -13.32 12.57
CA SER A 292 -1.66 -12.55 13.80
C SER A 292 -3.04 -11.92 13.96
N LEU A 293 -3.40 -11.65 15.21
CA LEU A 293 -4.60 -10.92 15.60
C LEU A 293 -4.17 -9.68 16.38
N SER A 294 -4.53 -8.52 15.86
CA SER A 294 -4.33 -7.24 16.53
C SER A 294 -5.65 -6.60 16.90
N MET A 295 -5.69 -5.93 18.04
CA MET A 295 -6.83 -5.18 18.50
C MET A 295 -6.54 -3.69 18.43
N TYR A 296 -7.49 -2.96 17.87
CA TYR A 296 -7.38 -1.50 17.70
C TYR A 296 -8.56 -0.80 18.35
N GLU A 297 -8.32 0.36 18.91
CA GLU A 297 -9.35 1.30 19.30
C GLU A 297 -9.62 2.32 18.18
N PHE A 298 -10.86 2.80 18.13
CA PHE A 298 -11.28 3.80 17.15
C PHE A 298 -11.11 5.20 17.72
N GLU A 299 -10.46 6.06 16.94
CA GLU A 299 -10.47 7.49 17.20
C GLU A 299 -11.76 8.15 16.65
N PRO A 300 -12.13 9.33 17.13
CA PRO A 300 -13.31 10.05 16.64
C PRO A 300 -13.30 10.34 15.14
N ASP A 301 -12.13 10.44 14.52
CA ASP A 301 -11.93 10.63 13.08
C ASP A 301 -11.99 9.33 12.27
N GLY A 302 -12.24 8.19 12.92
CA GLY A 302 -12.34 6.87 12.30
C GLY A 302 -11.00 6.14 12.10
N ARG A 303 -9.87 6.75 12.43
CA ARG A 303 -8.57 6.06 12.44
C ARG A 303 -8.53 5.04 13.57
N ARG A 304 -7.63 4.08 13.44
CA ARG A 304 -7.54 2.94 14.36
C ARG A 304 -6.09 2.76 14.80
N PHE A 305 -5.88 2.68 16.10
CA PHE A 305 -4.54 2.53 16.66
C PHE A 305 -4.51 1.43 17.72
N PHE A 306 -3.32 0.93 18.01
CA PHE A 306 -3.16 -0.06 19.08
C PHE A 306 -3.66 0.47 20.41
N THR A 307 -4.38 -0.37 21.14
CA THR A 307 -4.83 -0.06 22.51
C THR A 307 -3.66 -0.17 23.48
N ALA A 308 -3.46 0.87 24.29
CA ALA A 308 -2.47 0.83 25.36
C ALA A 308 -2.75 -0.34 26.33
N ASN A 309 -1.71 -1.09 26.67
CA ASN A 309 -1.86 -2.19 27.61
C ASN A 309 -0.58 -2.41 28.45
N PRO A 310 -0.71 -2.86 29.72
CA PRO A 310 0.42 -2.93 30.65
C PRO A 310 1.48 -3.95 30.26
N ILE A 311 1.15 -4.95 29.45
CA ILE A 311 2.10 -5.95 28.97
C ILE A 311 2.73 -5.61 27.62
N ARG A 312 2.37 -4.45 27.05
CA ARG A 312 2.87 -3.96 25.75
C ARG A 312 2.79 -5.00 24.62
N ARG A 313 1.73 -5.78 24.63
CA ARG A 313 1.46 -6.79 23.60
C ARG A 313 0.36 -6.29 22.67
N TYR A 314 0.71 -6.04 21.42
CA TYR A 314 -0.18 -5.44 20.41
C TYR A 314 -0.68 -6.45 19.38
N ALA A 315 -0.08 -7.63 19.34
CA ALA A 315 -0.50 -8.74 18.50
C ALA A 315 -0.36 -10.07 19.24
N ILE A 316 -1.21 -11.03 18.88
CA ILE A 316 -1.07 -12.45 19.23
C ILE A 316 -1.18 -13.27 17.94
N GLY A 317 -0.44 -14.35 17.84
CA GLY A 317 -0.42 -15.18 16.64
C GLY A 317 0.27 -16.51 16.85
N ASP A 318 0.59 -17.17 15.74
CA ASP A 318 1.25 -18.49 15.74
C ASP A 318 2.61 -18.49 16.44
N ARG A 319 3.29 -17.34 16.50
CA ARG A 319 4.59 -17.16 17.14
C ARG A 319 4.51 -16.70 18.61
N THR A 320 3.31 -16.48 19.15
CA THR A 320 3.15 -15.99 20.51
C THR A 320 3.53 -17.07 21.54
N PRO A 321 4.56 -16.86 22.41
CA PRO A 321 4.94 -17.83 23.41
C PRO A 321 3.81 -18.09 24.42
N GLY A 322 3.61 -19.36 24.75
CA GLY A 322 2.61 -19.78 25.73
C GLY A 322 1.16 -19.76 25.23
N LEU A 323 0.92 -19.58 23.96
CA LEU A 323 -0.40 -19.77 23.37
C LEU A 323 -0.75 -21.26 23.43
N ILE A 324 -1.80 -21.60 24.15
CA ILE A 324 -2.33 -22.98 24.21
C ILE A 324 -3.20 -23.17 22.97
N ARG A 325 -2.85 -24.15 22.15
CA ARG A 325 -3.58 -24.52 20.93
C ARG A 325 -4.50 -25.70 21.20
#